data_eca024adc54387e324eeb8802afc5c67
#
_entry.id   eca024adc54387e324eeb8802afc5c67
#
_cell.length_a   1.000
_cell.length_b   1.000
_cell.length_c   1.000
_cell.angle_alpha   90.00
_cell.angle_beta   90.00
_cell.angle_gamma   90.00
#
_symmetry.space_group_name_H-M   'P 1'
#
loop_
_entity.id
_entity.type
_entity.pdbx_description
1 polymer ?
#
loop_
_entity_poly.entity_id
_entity_poly.type
_entity_poly.pdbx_seq_one_letter_code
_entity_poly.pdbx_strand_id
1 'polypeptide(L)'
;HYFTGKGMTGGGYTFLMKFANGKVTVAGDTAVAAPTERATSSYTVDRSMGPVLSFNTYNDIFHFLGEPTYGNIEGEQGDWEFVITKLTEDSIFVKGKKWENEMVFTRMADGVDWTSYLDSIADVQKRLGVNYSVGNSSDASKMVEINSATRRILSRTADGQMVEQPFYVTPTGIHAVNEPVALGEDKAQDFLVSKAGVLTAKDNENLTLNSYAPGIDTWVGNWTLSAMQGSCDMTISKVEDQENMLKGTFTAGGYTYNIGLSFNPETGALNLPSQLIDDPSGRYPALWLMNADLNKGMLLGQGGMNVVWHGVSQEGDFEDDGTLASEGYASDTFVALACTAKGEPIKENNQYVFVIEWYYLSNLTPNK
;
A
#
# COMPACT_ATOMS: atom_id res chain seq x y z
N HIS A 1 -14.34 10.30 13.50
CA HIS A 1 -13.34 9.94 12.48
C HIS A 1 -13.54 10.79 11.23
N TYR A 2 -12.49 10.97 10.49
CA TYR A 2 -12.40 11.81 9.30
C TYR A 2 -12.12 10.94 8.08
N PHE A 3 -12.82 11.16 6.96
CA PHE A 3 -12.67 10.39 5.74
C PHE A 3 -12.29 11.28 4.56
N THR A 4 -11.42 10.77 3.72
CA THR A 4 -10.95 11.42 2.50
C THR A 4 -11.56 10.77 1.26
N GLY A 5 -11.45 11.46 0.13
CA GLY A 5 -12.02 11.01 -1.14
C GLY A 5 -13.53 11.13 -1.23
N LYS A 6 -14.05 11.50 -2.38
CA LYS A 6 -15.50 11.61 -2.60
C LYS A 6 -16.18 10.24 -2.39
N GLY A 7 -17.21 10.20 -1.53
CA GLY A 7 -17.89 8.95 -1.17
C GLY A 7 -17.06 8.04 -0.27
N MET A 8 -16.14 8.62 0.52
CA MET A 8 -15.23 7.89 1.41
C MET A 8 -14.29 6.91 0.68
N THR A 9 -13.93 7.22 -0.56
CA THR A 9 -13.04 6.37 -1.37
C THR A 9 -11.58 6.40 -0.90
N GLY A 10 -11.19 7.41 -0.10
CA GLY A 10 -9.90 7.44 0.60
C GLY A 10 -9.95 6.76 1.96
N GLY A 11 -8.89 6.94 2.76
CA GLY A 11 -8.76 6.33 4.07
C GLY A 11 -9.53 7.03 5.19
N GLY A 12 -9.66 6.36 6.32
CA GLY A 12 -10.19 6.91 7.56
C GLY A 12 -9.09 7.32 8.55
N TYR A 13 -9.22 8.51 9.13
CA TYR A 13 -8.24 9.09 10.06
C TYR A 13 -8.89 9.48 11.37
N THR A 14 -8.12 9.45 12.45
CA THR A 14 -8.54 9.93 13.76
C THR A 14 -7.94 11.29 14.04
N PHE A 15 -8.79 12.30 14.21
CA PHE A 15 -8.38 13.60 14.71
C PHE A 15 -8.96 13.82 16.10
N LEU A 16 -8.13 14.33 17.01
CA LEU A 16 -8.51 14.81 18.32
C LEU A 16 -8.49 16.34 18.28
N MET A 17 -9.60 16.98 18.66
CA MET A 17 -9.78 18.41 18.50
C MET A 17 -10.29 19.05 19.79
N LYS A 18 -9.66 20.16 20.21
CA LYS A 18 -10.11 20.99 21.32
C LYS A 18 -10.45 22.39 20.84
N PHE A 19 -11.73 22.71 20.89
CA PHE A 19 -12.25 24.03 20.51
C PHE A 19 -12.32 24.95 21.72
N ALA A 20 -11.70 26.11 21.63
CA ALA A 20 -11.74 27.15 22.70
C ALA A 20 -11.45 28.53 22.10
N ASN A 21 -12.28 29.52 22.44
CA ASN A 21 -12.04 30.94 22.12
C ASN A 21 -11.72 31.23 20.65
N GLY A 22 -12.45 30.62 19.71
CA GLY A 22 -12.24 30.75 18.27
C GLY A 22 -10.97 30.08 17.74
N LYS A 23 -10.32 29.27 18.56
CA LYS A 23 -9.16 28.47 18.20
C LYS A 23 -9.48 26.98 18.34
N VAL A 24 -8.89 26.17 17.46
CA VAL A 24 -8.92 24.71 17.56
C VAL A 24 -7.50 24.19 17.65
N THR A 25 -7.24 23.39 18.66
CA THR A 25 -5.98 22.61 18.75
C THR A 25 -6.27 21.21 18.23
N VAL A 26 -5.45 20.75 17.31
CA VAL A 26 -5.60 19.47 16.61
C VAL A 26 -4.41 18.57 16.88
N ALA A 27 -4.68 17.29 17.06
CA ALA A 27 -3.73 16.19 16.94
C ALA A 27 -4.35 15.12 16.03
N GLY A 28 -3.57 14.32 15.35
CA GLY A 28 -4.09 13.33 14.40
C GLY A 28 -3.14 12.18 14.16
N ASP A 29 -3.67 11.08 13.68
CA ASP A 29 -2.94 9.89 13.27
C ASP A 29 -2.54 9.95 11.78
N THR A 30 -1.96 11.06 11.37
CA THR A 30 -1.49 11.31 10.01
C THR A 30 0.00 11.01 9.86
N ALA A 31 0.45 10.80 8.62
CA ALA A 31 1.86 10.55 8.32
C ALA A 31 2.79 11.73 8.66
N VAL A 32 2.24 12.94 8.77
CA VAL A 32 3.00 14.19 9.00
C VAL A 32 3.06 14.62 10.46
N ALA A 33 2.43 13.90 11.39
CA ALA A 33 2.37 14.29 12.79
C ALA A 33 2.70 13.14 13.73
N ALA A 34 3.69 13.34 14.59
CA ALA A 34 3.91 12.42 15.71
C ALA A 34 2.76 12.51 16.75
N PRO A 35 2.51 11.45 17.52
CA PRO A 35 1.46 11.43 18.57
C PRO A 35 1.55 12.56 19.59
N THR A 36 2.73 13.13 19.79
CA THR A 36 2.99 14.25 20.69
C THR A 36 2.73 15.61 20.08
N GLU A 37 2.62 15.71 18.76
CA GLU A 37 2.48 16.97 18.06
C GLU A 37 1.08 17.56 18.16
N ARG A 38 1.01 18.88 18.17
CA ARG A 38 -0.23 19.66 18.25
C ARG A 38 -0.11 20.87 17.34
N ALA A 39 -1.12 21.10 16.53
CA ALA A 39 -1.24 22.32 15.72
C ALA A 39 -2.47 23.11 16.14
N THR A 40 -2.37 24.44 16.17
CA THR A 40 -3.49 25.31 16.58
C THR A 40 -3.81 26.30 15.46
N SER A 41 -5.07 26.33 15.04
CA SER A 41 -5.59 27.22 14.01
C SER A 41 -6.85 27.93 14.47
N SER A 42 -7.37 28.85 13.65
CA SER A 42 -8.65 29.52 13.90
C SER A 42 -9.78 28.74 13.24
N TYR A 43 -10.94 28.77 13.87
CA TYR A 43 -12.18 28.27 13.26
C TYR A 43 -13.30 29.31 13.37
N THR A 44 -14.27 29.22 12.48
CA THR A 44 -15.54 29.96 12.56
C THR A 44 -16.72 29.03 12.35
N VAL A 45 -17.89 29.47 12.81
CA VAL A 45 -19.15 28.85 12.45
C VAL A 45 -20.02 29.93 11.81
N ASP A 46 -20.24 29.81 10.51
CA ASP A 46 -20.97 30.77 9.70
C ASP A 46 -22.33 30.21 9.20
N ARG A 47 -23.18 31.08 8.66
CA ARG A 47 -24.51 30.72 8.14
C ARG A 47 -24.60 30.88 6.62
N SER A 48 -23.64 30.37 5.86
CA SER A 48 -23.62 30.58 4.41
C SER A 48 -24.51 29.63 3.59
N MET A 49 -24.69 28.40 4.03
CA MET A 49 -25.60 27.40 3.45
C MET A 49 -26.13 26.46 4.54
N GLY A 50 -26.57 27.00 5.67
CA GLY A 50 -26.73 26.33 6.94
C GLY A 50 -25.56 26.66 7.86
N PRO A 51 -25.43 26.07 9.05
CA PRO A 51 -24.29 26.27 9.92
C PRO A 51 -23.08 25.53 9.34
N VAL A 52 -22.05 26.29 8.95
CA VAL A 52 -20.80 25.75 8.40
C VAL A 52 -19.67 25.98 9.38
N LEU A 53 -19.04 24.90 9.81
CA LEU A 53 -17.77 24.91 10.56
C LEU A 53 -16.63 25.01 9.56
N SER A 54 -15.83 26.07 9.65
CA SER A 54 -14.69 26.32 8.77
C SER A 54 -13.39 26.45 9.57
N PHE A 55 -12.33 25.77 9.14
CA PHE A 55 -10.97 25.91 9.68
C PHE A 55 -10.26 26.98 8.85
N ASN A 56 -10.22 28.23 9.36
CA ASN A 56 -9.91 29.43 8.56
C ASN A 56 -8.43 29.70 8.37
N THR A 57 -7.57 29.20 9.27
CA THR A 57 -6.13 29.35 9.12
C THR A 57 -5.49 27.97 9.00
N TYR A 58 -4.39 27.96 8.26
CA TYR A 58 -3.67 26.72 7.98
C TYR A 58 -3.31 25.97 9.27
N ASN A 59 -3.44 24.64 9.22
CA ASN A 59 -3.12 23.72 10.30
C ASN A 59 -2.38 22.53 9.69
N ASP A 60 -1.10 22.42 9.96
CA ASP A 60 -0.20 21.43 9.35
C ASP A 60 -0.69 19.99 9.50
N ILE A 61 -1.37 19.66 10.61
CA ILE A 61 -1.87 18.31 10.87
C ILE A 61 -3.18 18.04 10.13
N PHE A 62 -4.07 19.04 10.03
CA PHE A 62 -5.41 18.82 9.52
C PHE A 62 -5.55 19.10 8.03
N HIS A 63 -4.91 20.16 7.50
CA HIS A 63 -5.00 20.53 6.09
C HIS A 63 -4.17 19.64 5.18
N PHE A 64 -3.19 18.90 5.73
CA PHE A 64 -2.34 17.96 5.00
C PHE A 64 -3.12 17.06 4.03
N LEU A 65 -4.29 16.56 4.45
CA LEU A 65 -5.11 15.67 3.62
C LEU A 65 -5.78 16.36 2.42
N GLY A 66 -5.78 17.69 2.38
CA GLY A 66 -6.30 18.48 1.24
C GLY A 66 -5.21 19.17 0.43
N GLU A 67 -3.93 18.97 0.76
CA GLU A 67 -2.83 19.64 0.08
C GLU A 67 -2.50 19.01 -1.27
N PRO A 68 -2.35 19.81 -2.32
CA PRO A 68 -1.83 19.32 -3.59
C PRO A 68 -0.42 18.78 -3.46
N THR A 69 -0.16 17.63 -4.09
CA THR A 69 1.18 17.06 -4.25
C THR A 69 1.53 16.98 -5.74
N TYR A 70 2.82 16.76 -6.05
CA TYR A 70 3.23 16.54 -7.43
C TYR A 70 2.50 15.32 -8.01
N GLY A 71 1.80 15.51 -9.11
CA GLY A 71 0.98 14.47 -9.74
C GLY A 71 -0.43 14.28 -9.15
N ASN A 72 -0.72 14.87 -7.97
CA ASN A 72 -2.04 14.83 -7.34
C ASN A 72 -2.47 16.23 -6.88
N ILE A 73 -3.09 16.99 -7.78
CA ILE A 73 -3.50 18.39 -7.54
C ILE A 73 -4.66 18.54 -6.55
N GLU A 74 -5.35 17.46 -6.22
CA GLU A 74 -6.47 17.45 -5.27
C GLU A 74 -6.07 16.92 -3.89
N GLY A 75 -4.80 16.52 -3.71
CA GLY A 75 -4.32 15.88 -2.49
C GLY A 75 -5.10 14.60 -2.20
N GLU A 76 -5.21 14.23 -0.92
CA GLU A 76 -6.03 13.10 -0.48
C GLU A 76 -7.54 13.43 -0.45
N GLN A 77 -7.95 14.53 -1.05
CA GLN A 77 -9.35 14.98 -1.09
C GLN A 77 -9.98 15.17 0.30
N GLY A 78 -9.25 15.82 1.18
CA GLY A 78 -9.74 16.19 2.51
C GLY A 78 -10.53 17.51 2.51
N ASP A 79 -11.59 17.58 3.33
CA ASP A 79 -12.37 18.80 3.57
C ASP A 79 -11.83 19.57 4.80
N TRP A 80 -11.90 20.90 4.75
CA TRP A 80 -11.69 21.79 5.91
C TRP A 80 -12.86 22.74 6.19
N GLU A 81 -13.94 22.58 5.43
CA GLU A 81 -15.24 23.23 5.66
C GLU A 81 -16.34 22.16 5.73
N PHE A 82 -17.19 22.27 6.75
CA PHE A 82 -18.17 21.23 7.05
C PHE A 82 -19.54 21.85 7.33
N VAL A 83 -20.56 21.41 6.62
CA VAL A 83 -21.95 21.71 6.94
C VAL A 83 -22.36 20.88 8.14
N ILE A 84 -22.79 21.53 9.22
CA ILE A 84 -23.33 20.85 10.40
C ILE A 84 -24.76 20.42 10.08
N THR A 85 -24.99 19.12 10.05
CA THR A 85 -26.28 18.53 9.66
C THR A 85 -27.15 18.19 10.87
N LYS A 86 -26.52 17.84 12.01
CA LYS A 86 -27.21 17.51 13.25
C LYS A 86 -26.32 17.73 14.46
N LEU A 87 -26.95 18.14 15.56
CA LEU A 87 -26.29 18.25 16.88
C LEU A 87 -27.03 17.36 17.87
N THR A 88 -26.26 16.68 18.72
CA THR A 88 -26.73 15.99 19.93
C THR A 88 -25.90 16.44 21.11
N GLU A 89 -26.15 15.92 22.30
CA GLU A 89 -25.40 16.26 23.51
C GLU A 89 -23.91 15.89 23.38
N ASP A 90 -23.61 14.75 22.73
CA ASP A 90 -22.27 14.18 22.64
C ASP A 90 -21.68 14.15 21.22
N SER A 91 -22.42 14.62 20.21
CA SER A 91 -21.97 14.48 18.82
C SER A 91 -22.39 15.64 17.93
N ILE A 92 -21.50 15.98 16.99
CA ILE A 92 -21.73 16.92 15.91
C ILE A 92 -21.63 16.13 14.61
N PHE A 93 -22.74 15.99 13.90
CA PHE A 93 -22.79 15.36 12.59
C PHE A 93 -22.50 16.42 11.53
N VAL A 94 -21.57 16.14 10.65
CA VAL A 94 -21.13 17.09 9.62
C VAL A 94 -21.05 16.43 8.26
N LYS A 95 -21.17 17.25 7.22
CA LYS A 95 -20.92 16.85 5.84
C LYS A 95 -19.84 17.77 5.27
N GLY A 96 -18.81 17.21 4.69
CA GLY A 96 -17.76 17.94 3.99
C GLY A 96 -18.36 18.79 2.87
N LYS A 97 -17.89 20.02 2.70
CA LYS A 97 -18.48 20.97 1.76
C LYS A 97 -18.05 20.68 0.31
N LYS A 98 -16.84 20.22 0.09
CA LYS A 98 -16.28 19.92 -1.24
C LYS A 98 -16.48 18.46 -1.63
N TRP A 99 -16.11 17.53 -0.76
CA TRP A 99 -16.09 16.09 -1.05
C TRP A 99 -17.33 15.35 -0.56
N GLU A 100 -18.19 16.03 0.19
CA GLU A 100 -19.52 15.58 0.63
C GLU A 100 -19.52 14.36 1.57
N ASN A 101 -18.38 13.99 2.15
CA ASN A 101 -18.32 12.89 3.10
C ASN A 101 -19.03 13.21 4.41
N GLU A 102 -19.83 12.27 4.90
CA GLU A 102 -20.49 12.37 6.19
C GLU A 102 -19.54 11.92 7.30
N MET A 103 -19.42 12.72 8.36
CA MET A 103 -18.51 12.49 9.46
C MET A 103 -19.15 12.88 10.78
N VAL A 104 -18.60 12.36 11.87
CA VAL A 104 -19.10 12.63 13.21
C VAL A 104 -17.94 13.06 14.12
N PHE A 105 -18.08 14.23 14.75
CA PHE A 105 -17.27 14.61 15.90
C PHE A 105 -17.97 14.10 17.16
N THR A 106 -17.36 13.18 17.86
CA THR A 106 -17.90 12.62 19.10
C THR A 106 -17.13 13.20 20.28
N ARG A 107 -17.85 13.60 21.34
CA ARG A 107 -17.25 14.12 22.56
C ARG A 107 -16.38 13.03 23.20
N MET A 108 -15.13 13.36 23.43
CA MET A 108 -14.20 12.50 24.15
C MET A 108 -14.39 12.70 25.65
N ALA A 109 -14.22 11.65 26.44
CA ALA A 109 -14.24 11.75 27.90
C ALA A 109 -13.17 12.72 28.42
N ASP A 110 -13.49 13.43 29.47
CA ASP A 110 -12.56 14.35 30.10
C ASP A 110 -11.34 13.60 30.68
N GLY A 111 -10.15 14.18 30.53
CA GLY A 111 -8.90 13.63 31.06
C GLY A 111 -8.24 12.56 30.22
N VAL A 112 -8.76 12.23 29.03
CA VAL A 112 -8.07 11.33 28.09
C VAL A 112 -6.75 11.96 27.64
N ASP A 113 -5.65 11.24 27.86
CA ASP A 113 -4.35 11.66 27.32
C ASP A 113 -4.27 11.38 25.81
N TRP A 114 -4.23 12.44 25.04
CA TRP A 114 -4.19 12.39 23.57
C TRP A 114 -2.95 11.72 23.03
N THR A 115 -1.81 11.89 23.72
CA THR A 115 -0.55 11.26 23.28
C THR A 115 -0.63 9.76 23.41
N SER A 116 -1.00 9.25 24.57
CA SER A 116 -1.18 7.82 24.80
C SER A 116 -2.26 7.19 23.88
N TYR A 117 -3.32 7.95 23.59
CA TYR A 117 -4.36 7.51 22.67
C TYR A 117 -3.82 7.33 21.24
N LEU A 118 -3.08 8.33 20.72
CA LEU A 118 -2.48 8.28 19.38
C LEU A 118 -1.30 7.31 19.28
N ASP A 119 -0.50 7.16 20.36
CA ASP A 119 0.54 6.13 20.45
C ASP A 119 -0.05 4.73 20.30
N SER A 120 -1.19 4.48 20.94
CA SER A 120 -1.89 3.20 20.80
C SER A 120 -2.36 2.94 19.37
N ILE A 121 -2.84 3.96 18.66
CA ILE A 121 -3.18 3.87 17.23
C ILE A 121 -1.93 3.56 16.39
N ALA A 122 -0.84 4.30 16.61
CA ALA A 122 0.42 4.07 15.91
C ALA A 122 0.99 2.66 16.15
N ASP A 123 0.85 2.15 17.36
CA ASP A 123 1.25 0.78 17.71
C ASP A 123 0.41 -0.29 17.00
N VAL A 124 -0.89 -0.06 16.83
CA VAL A 124 -1.74 -0.94 16.03
C VAL A 124 -1.32 -0.90 14.57
N GLN A 125 -1.11 0.28 13.99
CA GLN A 125 -0.66 0.43 12.60
C GLN A 125 0.65 -0.32 12.31
N LYS A 126 1.63 -0.23 13.19
CA LYS A 126 2.91 -0.94 13.04
C LYS A 126 2.79 -2.46 13.03
N ARG A 127 1.72 -3.00 13.58
CA ARG A 127 1.46 -4.45 13.66
C ARG A 127 0.62 -4.98 12.50
N LEU A 128 0.05 -4.09 11.67
CA LEU A 128 -0.71 -4.50 10.49
C LEU A 128 0.23 -5.00 9.41
N GLY A 129 -0.02 -6.21 8.91
CA GLY A 129 0.57 -6.76 7.70
C GLY A 129 -0.29 -6.46 6.47
N VAL A 130 0.14 -6.96 5.31
CA VAL A 130 -0.60 -6.79 4.04
C VAL A 130 -1.67 -7.87 3.89
N ASN A 131 -1.28 -9.13 3.91
CA ASN A 131 -2.17 -10.26 3.66
C ASN A 131 -2.56 -10.96 4.95
N TYR A 132 -3.84 -11.26 5.08
CA TYR A 132 -4.41 -12.02 6.17
C TYR A 132 -5.32 -13.12 5.66
N SER A 133 -5.43 -14.21 6.41
CA SER A 133 -6.27 -15.34 6.03
C SER A 133 -6.94 -15.97 7.24
N VAL A 134 -8.20 -16.38 7.09
CA VAL A 134 -8.92 -17.19 8.06
C VAL A 134 -8.37 -18.62 8.03
N GLY A 135 -7.85 -19.10 9.17
CA GLY A 135 -7.36 -20.48 9.29
C GLY A 135 -6.19 -20.80 8.36
N ASN A 136 -5.35 -19.82 7.99
CA ASN A 136 -4.24 -19.97 7.03
C ASN A 136 -4.67 -20.54 5.67
N SER A 137 -5.88 -20.25 5.25
CA SER A 137 -6.42 -20.70 3.96
C SER A 137 -5.77 -19.96 2.80
N SER A 138 -5.50 -20.65 1.69
CA SER A 138 -5.13 -20.04 0.41
C SER A 138 -6.34 -19.64 -0.45
N ASP A 139 -7.55 -19.86 0.04
CA ASP A 139 -8.79 -19.47 -0.62
C ASP A 139 -8.97 -17.94 -0.55
N ALA A 140 -8.96 -17.27 -1.68
CA ALA A 140 -9.07 -15.82 -1.80
C ALA A 140 -10.35 -15.25 -1.15
N SER A 141 -11.44 -16.03 -1.07
CA SER A 141 -12.67 -15.61 -0.38
C SER A 141 -12.52 -15.54 1.14
N LYS A 142 -11.48 -16.16 1.70
CA LYS A 142 -11.13 -16.16 3.13
C LYS A 142 -9.95 -15.24 3.44
N MET A 143 -9.55 -14.42 2.49
CA MET A 143 -8.43 -13.50 2.63
C MET A 143 -8.90 -12.04 2.68
N VAL A 144 -8.09 -11.22 3.32
CA VAL A 144 -8.15 -9.77 3.23
C VAL A 144 -6.76 -9.22 2.97
N GLU A 145 -6.71 -8.14 2.20
CA GLU A 145 -5.53 -7.32 2.04
C GLU A 145 -5.74 -6.00 2.74
N ILE A 146 -4.75 -5.56 3.48
CA ILE A 146 -4.76 -4.30 4.21
C ILE A 146 -3.67 -3.41 3.64
N ASN A 147 -4.08 -2.32 3.01
CA ASN A 147 -3.17 -1.24 2.65
C ASN A 147 -3.17 -0.20 3.77
N SER A 148 -2.15 -0.24 4.63
CA SER A 148 -2.03 0.68 5.77
C SER A 148 -1.73 2.12 5.36
N ALA A 149 -1.10 2.35 4.21
CA ALA A 149 -0.79 3.69 3.71
C ALA A 149 -2.05 4.42 3.23
N THR A 150 -2.87 3.75 2.43
CA THR A 150 -4.15 4.30 1.92
C THR A 150 -5.33 4.02 2.84
N ARG A 151 -5.16 3.18 3.87
CA ARG A 151 -6.19 2.73 4.81
C ARG A 151 -7.38 2.09 4.13
N ARG A 152 -7.08 1.15 3.23
CA ARG A 152 -8.05 0.38 2.47
C ARG A 152 -7.97 -1.10 2.84
N ILE A 153 -9.13 -1.73 2.94
CA ILE A 153 -9.26 -3.18 3.05
C ILE A 153 -9.87 -3.69 1.75
N LEU A 154 -9.21 -4.63 1.13
CA LEU A 154 -9.72 -5.40 0.01
C LEU A 154 -10.14 -6.78 0.51
N SER A 155 -11.30 -7.24 0.10
CA SER A 155 -11.83 -8.59 0.38
C SER A 155 -12.58 -9.13 -0.82
N ARG A 156 -12.96 -10.38 -0.78
CA ARG A 156 -13.75 -11.01 -1.82
C ARG A 156 -15.05 -11.55 -1.25
N THR A 157 -16.17 -11.18 -1.87
CA THR A 157 -17.50 -11.70 -1.52
C THR A 157 -17.63 -13.18 -1.90
N ALA A 158 -18.65 -13.86 -1.37
CA ALA A 158 -18.90 -15.28 -1.65
C ALA A 158 -19.17 -15.58 -3.14
N ASP A 159 -19.68 -14.60 -3.90
CA ASP A 159 -19.88 -14.67 -5.36
C ASP A 159 -18.62 -14.26 -6.16
N GLY A 160 -17.52 -14.02 -5.47
CA GLY A 160 -16.22 -13.78 -6.07
C GLY A 160 -15.90 -12.33 -6.46
N GLN A 161 -16.78 -11.37 -6.13
CA GLN A 161 -16.52 -9.96 -6.41
C GLN A 161 -15.49 -9.39 -5.41
N MET A 162 -14.55 -8.60 -5.92
CA MET A 162 -13.64 -7.84 -5.07
C MET A 162 -14.34 -6.59 -4.55
N VAL A 163 -14.22 -6.36 -3.24
CA VAL A 163 -14.77 -5.19 -2.55
C VAL A 163 -13.65 -4.51 -1.81
N GLU A 164 -13.40 -3.28 -2.17
CA GLU A 164 -12.47 -2.41 -1.49
C GLU A 164 -13.20 -1.34 -0.69
N GLN A 165 -12.85 -1.17 0.58
CA GLN A 165 -13.48 -0.21 1.47
C GLN A 165 -12.49 0.44 2.42
N PRO A 166 -12.78 1.67 2.90
CA PRO A 166 -11.93 2.34 3.86
C PRO A 166 -12.01 1.68 5.24
N PHE A 167 -10.95 1.83 6.01
CA PHE A 167 -10.95 1.57 7.44
C PHE A 167 -10.30 2.72 8.20
N TYR A 168 -10.54 2.78 9.49
CA TYR A 168 -9.76 3.60 10.41
C TYR A 168 -9.19 2.74 11.53
N VAL A 169 -8.10 3.22 12.11
CA VAL A 169 -7.41 2.55 13.21
C VAL A 169 -7.95 3.06 14.54
N THR A 170 -8.16 2.14 15.47
CA THR A 170 -8.55 2.40 16.85
C THR A 170 -7.38 2.05 17.79
N PRO A 171 -7.40 2.46 19.06
CA PRO A 171 -6.35 2.08 20.02
C PRO A 171 -6.17 0.58 20.23
N THR A 172 -7.11 -0.25 19.81
CA THR A 172 -7.08 -1.70 19.99
C THR A 172 -7.15 -2.52 18.71
N GLY A 173 -7.39 -1.88 17.56
CA GLY A 173 -7.56 -2.58 16.30
C GLY A 173 -8.00 -1.70 15.15
N ILE A 174 -8.81 -2.24 14.24
CA ILE A 174 -9.32 -1.54 13.06
C ILE A 174 -10.84 -1.68 12.97
N HIS A 175 -11.47 -0.70 12.33
CA HIS A 175 -12.90 -0.71 12.00
C HIS A 175 -13.08 -0.47 10.50
N ALA A 176 -13.69 -1.43 9.80
CA ALA A 176 -14.06 -1.29 8.41
C ALA A 176 -15.29 -0.37 8.29
N VAL A 177 -15.23 0.59 7.36
CA VAL A 177 -16.31 1.57 7.15
C VAL A 177 -17.32 1.00 6.14
N ASN A 178 -18.55 1.46 6.21
CA ASN A 178 -19.69 1.06 5.39
C ASN A 178 -20.22 -0.33 5.73
N GLU A 179 -19.66 -1.40 5.17
CA GLU A 179 -20.16 -2.76 5.30
C GLU A 179 -19.15 -3.66 6.03
N PRO A 180 -19.60 -4.74 6.69
CA PRO A 180 -18.68 -5.74 7.22
C PRO A 180 -17.84 -6.38 6.13
N VAL A 181 -16.56 -6.61 6.41
CA VAL A 181 -15.62 -7.31 5.54
C VAL A 181 -16.06 -8.76 5.35
N ALA A 182 -16.20 -9.20 4.11
CA ALA A 182 -16.53 -10.58 3.77
C ALA A 182 -15.30 -11.51 3.99
N LEU A 183 -15.53 -12.70 4.56
CA LEU A 183 -14.53 -13.68 4.96
C LEU A 183 -15.05 -15.12 4.68
N GLY A 184 -15.36 -15.41 3.44
CA GLY A 184 -16.06 -16.61 3.02
C GLY A 184 -17.54 -16.54 3.40
N GLU A 185 -17.99 -17.44 4.28
CA GLU A 185 -19.36 -17.43 4.83
C GLU A 185 -19.51 -16.47 6.02
N ASP A 186 -18.41 -16.07 6.65
CA ASP A 186 -18.36 -15.17 7.77
C ASP A 186 -18.19 -13.71 7.31
N LYS A 187 -18.40 -12.79 8.24
CA LYS A 187 -18.14 -11.35 8.06
C LYS A 187 -17.86 -10.68 9.39
N ALA A 188 -17.05 -9.63 9.37
CA ALA A 188 -16.78 -8.81 10.54
C ALA A 188 -16.50 -7.35 10.15
N GLN A 189 -16.84 -6.42 11.03
CA GLN A 189 -16.62 -4.99 10.82
C GLN A 189 -15.51 -4.44 11.74
N ASP A 190 -15.44 -4.92 12.96
CA ASP A 190 -14.46 -4.55 13.97
C ASP A 190 -13.48 -5.69 14.21
N PHE A 191 -12.18 -5.39 14.16
CA PHE A 191 -11.13 -6.34 14.46
C PHE A 191 -10.20 -5.81 15.56
N LEU A 192 -9.97 -6.62 16.58
CA LEU A 192 -8.89 -6.42 17.54
C LEU A 192 -7.57 -6.87 16.91
N VAL A 193 -6.48 -6.13 17.15
CA VAL A 193 -5.15 -6.46 16.67
C VAL A 193 -4.26 -6.83 17.83
N SER A 194 -3.86 -8.09 17.91
CA SER A 194 -2.97 -8.60 18.94
C SER A 194 -1.54 -8.04 18.80
N LYS A 195 -0.70 -8.27 19.83
CA LYS A 195 0.73 -7.92 19.77
C LYS A 195 1.50 -8.67 18.66
N ALA A 196 1.01 -9.82 18.26
CA ALA A 196 1.57 -10.62 17.16
C ALA A 196 0.98 -10.25 15.79
N GLY A 197 0.14 -9.21 15.70
CA GLY A 197 -0.50 -8.79 14.46
C GLY A 197 -1.70 -9.63 14.04
N VAL A 198 -2.16 -10.59 14.85
CA VAL A 198 -3.37 -11.39 14.56
C VAL A 198 -4.61 -10.50 14.69
N LEU A 199 -5.48 -10.54 13.69
CA LEU A 199 -6.78 -9.89 13.70
C LEU A 199 -7.84 -10.84 14.26
N THR A 200 -8.63 -10.39 15.23
CA THR A 200 -9.75 -11.16 15.79
C THR A 200 -11.02 -10.33 15.68
N ALA A 201 -12.07 -10.89 15.11
CA ALA A 201 -13.36 -10.19 15.02
C ALA A 201 -13.90 -9.92 16.43
N LYS A 202 -14.30 -8.68 16.70
CA LYS A 202 -14.73 -8.25 18.03
C LYS A 202 -15.99 -8.95 18.51
N ASP A 203 -16.89 -9.26 17.58
CA ASP A 203 -18.17 -9.89 17.86
C ASP A 203 -18.14 -11.42 17.73
N ASN A 204 -17.00 -12.01 17.30
CA ASN A 204 -16.80 -13.43 17.13
C ASN A 204 -15.33 -13.80 17.39
N GLU A 205 -15.00 -14.13 18.63
CA GLU A 205 -13.63 -14.47 19.05
C GLU A 205 -13.04 -15.71 18.33
N ASN A 206 -13.88 -16.54 17.72
CA ASN A 206 -13.41 -17.69 16.93
C ASN A 206 -13.02 -17.31 15.51
N LEU A 207 -13.43 -16.13 15.03
CA LEU A 207 -13.06 -15.61 13.71
C LEU A 207 -11.73 -14.84 13.83
N THR A 208 -10.65 -15.54 13.55
CA THR A 208 -9.28 -15.00 13.60
C THR A 208 -8.64 -15.05 12.22
N LEU A 209 -7.91 -14.00 11.90
CA LEU A 209 -7.12 -13.90 10.68
C LEU A 209 -5.65 -13.78 11.06
N ASN A 210 -4.86 -14.68 10.55
CA ASN A 210 -3.41 -14.66 10.70
C ASN A 210 -2.77 -13.99 9.49
N SER A 211 -1.61 -13.39 9.69
CA SER A 211 -0.76 -12.96 8.59
C SER A 211 -0.51 -14.15 7.67
N TYR A 212 -0.66 -13.95 6.37
CA TYR A 212 -0.52 -14.98 5.36
C TYR A 212 0.66 -14.69 4.44
N ALA A 213 1.57 -15.64 4.34
CA ALA A 213 2.64 -15.63 3.36
C ALA A 213 2.44 -16.83 2.42
N PRO A 214 2.37 -16.63 1.10
CA PRO A 214 2.23 -17.75 0.15
C PRO A 214 3.48 -18.61 0.16
N GLY A 215 3.32 -19.90 -0.12
CA GLY A 215 4.46 -20.79 -0.37
C GLY A 215 5.08 -20.57 -1.75
N ILE A 216 6.30 -21.06 -1.94
CA ILE A 216 7.02 -20.95 -3.22
C ILE A 216 6.23 -21.51 -4.42
N ASP A 217 5.38 -22.52 -4.20
CA ASP A 217 4.55 -23.13 -5.25
C ASP A 217 3.48 -22.18 -5.82
N THR A 218 3.11 -21.14 -5.08
CA THR A 218 2.20 -20.09 -5.57
C THR A 218 2.75 -19.39 -6.80
N TRP A 219 4.06 -19.26 -6.89
CA TRP A 219 4.74 -18.57 -7.98
C TRP A 219 5.05 -19.46 -9.20
N VAL A 220 4.93 -20.78 -9.07
CA VAL A 220 5.23 -21.72 -10.17
C VAL A 220 4.08 -21.73 -11.17
N GLY A 221 4.38 -21.43 -12.44
CA GLY A 221 3.39 -21.40 -13.50
C GLY A 221 3.64 -20.32 -14.55
N ASN A 222 2.59 -19.99 -15.28
CA ASN A 222 2.63 -18.99 -16.34
C ASN A 222 2.06 -17.67 -15.83
N TRP A 223 2.79 -16.60 -16.10
CA TRP A 223 2.52 -15.26 -15.63
C TRP A 223 2.62 -14.25 -16.75
N THR A 224 1.89 -13.15 -16.64
CA THR A 224 2.12 -11.94 -17.46
C THR A 224 2.84 -10.90 -16.60
N LEU A 225 4.06 -10.53 -17.00
CA LEU A 225 4.81 -9.42 -16.43
C LEU A 225 4.39 -8.14 -17.15
N SER A 226 3.99 -7.13 -16.37
CA SER A 226 3.54 -5.82 -16.88
C SER A 226 4.55 -4.71 -16.55
N ALA A 227 4.80 -3.86 -17.53
CA ALA A 227 5.63 -2.66 -17.43
C ALA A 227 5.00 -1.53 -18.25
N MET A 228 5.50 -0.30 -18.14
CA MET A 228 4.96 0.86 -18.86
C MET A 228 4.90 0.65 -20.39
N GLN A 229 5.86 -0.06 -20.98
CA GLN A 229 5.92 -0.31 -22.43
C GLN A 229 4.97 -1.42 -22.92
N GLY A 230 4.34 -2.15 -22.01
CA GLY A 230 3.49 -3.27 -22.32
C GLY A 230 3.76 -4.48 -21.41
N SER A 231 3.38 -5.64 -21.87
CA SER A 231 3.52 -6.87 -21.09
C SER A 231 4.25 -7.97 -21.85
N CYS A 232 4.82 -8.92 -21.11
CA CYS A 232 5.38 -10.14 -21.68
C CYS A 232 4.98 -11.37 -20.84
N ASP A 233 4.82 -12.50 -21.51
CA ASP A 233 4.58 -13.75 -20.82
C ASP A 233 5.87 -14.29 -20.23
N MET A 234 5.79 -14.78 -18.98
CA MET A 234 6.88 -15.36 -18.23
C MET A 234 6.45 -16.69 -17.62
N THR A 235 7.22 -17.73 -17.83
CA THR A 235 7.05 -18.99 -17.11
C THR A 235 8.00 -19.03 -15.92
N ILE A 236 7.47 -19.22 -14.72
CA ILE A 236 8.26 -19.39 -13.49
C ILE A 236 8.28 -20.87 -13.11
N SER A 237 9.47 -21.39 -12.86
CA SER A 237 9.71 -22.80 -12.51
C SER A 237 10.71 -22.93 -11.36
N LYS A 238 10.63 -24.03 -10.60
CA LYS A 238 11.64 -24.36 -9.57
C LYS A 238 13.00 -24.64 -10.20
N VAL A 239 14.06 -24.30 -9.49
CA VAL A 239 15.43 -24.69 -9.81
C VAL A 239 15.75 -25.94 -9.03
N GLU A 240 16.25 -26.97 -9.72
CA GLU A 240 16.62 -28.25 -9.12
C GLU A 240 17.70 -28.04 -8.04
N ASP A 241 17.55 -28.71 -6.91
CA ASP A 241 18.46 -28.64 -5.74
C ASP A 241 18.64 -27.24 -5.11
N GLN A 242 17.71 -26.30 -5.35
CA GLN A 242 17.72 -24.96 -4.74
C GLN A 242 16.34 -24.60 -4.15
N GLU A 243 16.20 -24.74 -2.83
CA GLU A 243 14.90 -24.61 -2.14
C GLU A 243 14.22 -23.24 -2.30
N ASN A 244 15.00 -22.15 -2.35
CA ASN A 244 14.50 -20.78 -2.37
C ASN A 244 14.85 -20.04 -3.67
N MET A 245 15.07 -20.77 -4.76
CA MET A 245 15.35 -20.19 -6.06
C MET A 245 14.34 -20.65 -7.10
N LEU A 246 13.90 -19.70 -7.89
CA LEU A 246 13.04 -19.92 -9.06
C LEU A 246 13.73 -19.39 -10.31
N LYS A 247 13.32 -19.91 -11.45
CA LYS A 247 13.74 -19.44 -12.76
C LYS A 247 12.56 -18.84 -13.50
N GLY A 248 12.67 -17.58 -13.89
CA GLY A 248 11.77 -16.93 -14.84
C GLY A 248 12.28 -17.13 -16.26
N THR A 249 11.42 -17.58 -17.17
CA THR A 249 11.72 -17.74 -18.59
C THR A 249 10.73 -16.92 -19.41
N PHE A 250 11.22 -16.04 -20.28
CA PHE A 250 10.38 -15.18 -21.12
C PHE A 250 10.98 -15.00 -22.52
N THR A 251 10.17 -14.56 -23.48
CA THR A 251 10.62 -14.30 -24.86
C THR A 251 10.51 -12.81 -25.19
N ALA A 252 11.59 -12.25 -25.70
CA ALA A 252 11.63 -10.87 -26.20
C ALA A 252 12.46 -10.82 -27.50
N GLY A 253 11.99 -10.08 -28.50
CA GLY A 253 12.68 -9.95 -29.80
C GLY A 253 12.93 -11.28 -30.52
N GLY A 254 12.14 -12.32 -30.24
CA GLY A 254 12.29 -13.67 -30.82
C GLY A 254 13.31 -14.55 -30.09
N TYR A 255 13.90 -14.11 -29.00
CA TYR A 255 14.87 -14.87 -28.20
C TYR A 255 14.29 -15.18 -26.82
N THR A 256 14.67 -16.36 -26.26
CA THR A 256 14.22 -16.82 -24.94
C THR A 256 15.29 -16.52 -23.90
N TYR A 257 14.94 -15.75 -22.90
CA TYR A 257 15.80 -15.34 -21.78
C TYR A 257 15.43 -16.10 -20.50
N ASN A 258 16.43 -16.30 -19.65
CA ASN A 258 16.27 -16.89 -18.33
C ASN A 258 16.81 -15.93 -17.27
N ILE A 259 16.04 -15.74 -16.20
CA ILE A 259 16.42 -14.93 -15.05
C ILE A 259 16.27 -15.75 -13.76
N GLY A 260 17.13 -15.48 -12.79
CA GLY A 260 16.99 -16.01 -11.43
C GLY A 260 16.05 -15.12 -10.60
N LEU A 261 15.22 -15.77 -9.79
CA LEU A 261 14.35 -15.14 -8.81
C LEU A 261 14.62 -15.80 -7.46
N SER A 262 14.84 -15.05 -6.41
CA SER A 262 14.92 -15.59 -5.06
C SER A 262 13.57 -15.52 -4.35
N PHE A 263 13.27 -16.52 -3.52
CA PHE A 263 12.06 -16.60 -2.75
C PHE A 263 12.35 -16.35 -1.25
N ASN A 264 11.57 -15.51 -0.62
CA ASN A 264 11.63 -15.28 0.82
C ASN A 264 10.52 -16.08 1.52
N PRO A 265 10.82 -17.16 2.27
CA PRO A 265 9.81 -17.99 2.91
C PRO A 265 9.08 -17.29 4.07
N GLU A 266 9.65 -16.23 4.64
CA GLU A 266 9.02 -15.49 5.76
C GLU A 266 7.91 -14.56 5.26
N THR A 267 8.13 -13.92 4.11
CA THR A 267 7.18 -12.96 3.53
C THR A 267 6.37 -13.56 2.37
N GLY A 268 6.84 -14.66 1.79
CA GLY A 268 6.27 -15.24 0.58
C GLY A 268 6.58 -14.46 -0.70
N ALA A 269 7.36 -13.39 -0.63
CA ALA A 269 7.71 -12.56 -1.77
C ALA A 269 8.79 -13.21 -2.64
N LEU A 270 8.77 -12.89 -3.95
CA LEU A 270 9.94 -13.07 -4.81
C LEU A 270 10.82 -11.81 -4.75
N ASN A 271 12.10 -11.98 -5.08
CA ASN A 271 12.98 -10.87 -5.40
C ASN A 271 13.61 -11.11 -6.77
N LEU A 272 13.51 -10.11 -7.64
CA LEU A 272 14.23 -10.01 -8.90
C LEU A 272 15.49 -9.17 -8.66
N PRO A 273 16.67 -9.81 -8.50
CA PRO A 273 17.91 -9.06 -8.25
C PRO A 273 18.55 -8.59 -9.57
N SER A 274 19.40 -7.57 -9.47
CA SER A 274 20.37 -7.28 -10.53
C SER A 274 21.30 -8.49 -10.73
N GLN A 275 21.47 -8.95 -11.97
CA GLN A 275 22.17 -10.21 -12.26
C GLN A 275 22.75 -10.25 -13.69
N LEU A 276 23.81 -11.03 -13.87
CA LEU A 276 24.27 -11.42 -15.20
C LEU A 276 23.40 -12.53 -15.75
N ILE A 277 22.98 -12.39 -17.00
CA ILE A 277 22.21 -13.40 -17.74
C ILE A 277 22.87 -13.66 -19.10
N ASP A 278 22.59 -14.82 -19.68
CA ASP A 278 23.04 -15.17 -21.03
C ASP A 278 22.36 -14.28 -22.09
N ASP A 279 23.10 -13.96 -23.17
CA ASP A 279 22.50 -13.40 -24.38
C ASP A 279 22.16 -14.55 -25.36
N PRO A 280 20.85 -14.91 -25.47
CA PRO A 280 20.45 -16.01 -26.36
C PRO A 280 20.61 -15.67 -27.85
N SER A 281 20.79 -14.40 -28.20
CA SER A 281 21.09 -13.99 -29.59
C SER A 281 22.55 -14.33 -29.99
N GLY A 282 23.44 -14.54 -29.02
CA GLY A 282 24.86 -14.72 -29.22
C GLY A 282 25.60 -13.50 -29.74
N ARG A 283 24.94 -12.33 -29.76
CA ARG A 283 25.57 -11.07 -30.22
C ARG A 283 26.56 -10.52 -29.20
N TYR A 284 26.28 -10.70 -27.91
CA TYR A 284 27.11 -10.24 -26.80
C TYR A 284 27.52 -11.39 -25.92
N PRO A 285 28.66 -11.31 -25.21
CA PRO A 285 29.12 -12.36 -24.32
C PRO A 285 28.19 -12.64 -23.15
N ALA A 286 27.51 -11.59 -22.64
CA ALA A 286 26.49 -11.67 -21.59
C ALA A 286 25.64 -10.40 -21.59
N LEU A 287 24.56 -10.42 -20.82
CA LEU A 287 23.75 -9.25 -20.51
C LEU A 287 23.75 -9.02 -19.01
N TRP A 288 23.83 -7.77 -18.60
CA TRP A 288 23.59 -7.40 -17.20
C TRP A 288 22.16 -6.88 -17.04
N LEU A 289 21.32 -7.67 -16.44
CA LEU A 289 19.99 -7.25 -16.01
C LEU A 289 20.18 -6.39 -14.74
N MET A 290 19.97 -5.10 -14.89
CA MET A 290 20.20 -4.11 -13.84
C MET A 290 18.88 -3.43 -13.47
N ASN A 291 18.72 -3.22 -12.16
CA ASN A 291 17.68 -2.31 -11.68
C ASN A 291 18.07 -0.85 -11.89
N ALA A 292 17.09 0.03 -11.92
CA ALA A 292 17.26 1.47 -12.11
C ALA A 292 16.22 2.26 -11.31
N ASP A 293 16.61 3.47 -10.93
CA ASP A 293 15.72 4.54 -10.48
C ASP A 293 15.50 5.48 -11.68
N LEU A 294 14.40 5.29 -12.39
CA LEU A 294 14.13 6.07 -13.60
C LEU A 294 13.76 7.51 -13.27
N ASN A 295 13.15 7.75 -12.10
CA ASN A 295 12.85 9.11 -11.63
C ASN A 295 14.12 9.94 -11.42
N LYS A 296 15.25 9.30 -11.11
CA LYS A 296 16.57 9.93 -10.98
C LYS A 296 17.46 9.71 -12.20
N GLY A 297 17.02 8.91 -13.17
CA GLY A 297 17.80 8.58 -14.37
C GLY A 297 19.07 7.77 -14.05
N MET A 298 19.05 6.93 -13.01
CA MET A 298 20.20 6.21 -12.50
C MET A 298 20.07 4.70 -12.69
N LEU A 299 21.12 4.08 -13.28
CA LEU A 299 21.32 2.64 -13.25
C LEU A 299 22.00 2.27 -11.93
N LEU A 300 21.40 1.36 -11.18
CA LEU A 300 21.83 1.07 -9.81
C LEU A 300 22.81 -0.11 -9.73
N GLY A 301 22.59 -1.18 -10.47
CA GLY A 301 23.49 -2.34 -10.55
C GLY A 301 23.61 -3.19 -9.29
N GLN A 302 22.96 -2.80 -8.22
CA GLN A 302 22.87 -3.51 -6.95
C GLN A 302 21.42 -3.46 -6.46
N GLY A 303 21.04 -4.41 -5.59
CA GLY A 303 19.67 -4.54 -5.15
C GLY A 303 18.78 -5.13 -6.24
N GLY A 304 17.49 -4.91 -6.12
CA GLY A 304 16.48 -5.47 -7.00
C GLY A 304 15.09 -4.94 -6.71
N MET A 305 14.10 -5.71 -7.12
CA MET A 305 12.69 -5.45 -6.77
C MET A 305 12.07 -6.69 -6.16
N ASN A 306 11.32 -6.50 -5.10
CA ASN A 306 10.46 -7.54 -4.55
C ASN A 306 9.18 -7.64 -5.39
N VAL A 307 8.65 -8.85 -5.50
CA VAL A 307 7.29 -9.09 -6.00
C VAL A 307 6.47 -9.53 -4.79
N VAL A 308 5.63 -8.62 -4.30
CA VAL A 308 4.79 -8.83 -3.12
C VAL A 308 3.46 -9.44 -3.56
N TRP A 309 3.11 -10.57 -2.96
CA TRP A 309 1.88 -11.27 -3.27
C TRP A 309 0.66 -10.58 -2.65
N HIS A 310 -0.41 -10.47 -3.43
CA HIS A 310 -1.73 -10.01 -3.02
C HIS A 310 -2.73 -11.16 -3.02
N GLY A 311 -3.15 -11.58 -1.82
CA GLY A 311 -3.93 -12.80 -1.63
C GLY A 311 -5.34 -12.74 -2.19
N VAL A 312 -5.98 -11.55 -2.16
CA VAL A 312 -7.34 -11.35 -2.66
C VAL A 312 -7.35 -11.17 -4.18
N SER A 313 -6.47 -10.37 -4.74
CA SER A 313 -6.34 -10.17 -6.19
C SER A 313 -5.66 -11.35 -6.88
N GLN A 314 -4.85 -12.15 -6.16
CA GLN A 314 -4.08 -13.28 -6.67
C GLN A 314 -3.03 -12.85 -7.69
N GLU A 315 -2.36 -11.75 -7.45
CA GLU A 315 -1.29 -11.19 -8.28
C GLU A 315 -0.11 -10.73 -7.42
N GLY A 316 0.99 -10.41 -8.04
CA GLY A 316 2.16 -9.88 -7.36
C GLY A 316 2.55 -8.51 -7.87
N ASP A 317 2.74 -7.55 -6.98
CA ASP A 317 3.16 -6.19 -7.33
C ASP A 317 4.67 -6.02 -7.15
N PHE A 318 5.30 -5.31 -8.08
CA PHE A 318 6.71 -4.98 -7.99
C PHE A 318 6.92 -3.78 -7.08
N GLU A 319 7.79 -3.95 -6.08
CA GLU A 319 8.19 -2.91 -5.14
C GLU A 319 9.71 -2.86 -5.01
N ASP A 320 10.28 -1.69 -4.73
CA ASP A 320 11.69 -1.54 -4.41
C ASP A 320 12.09 -2.45 -3.24
N ASP A 321 13.23 -3.15 -3.32
CA ASP A 321 13.68 -4.03 -2.25
C ASP A 321 14.32 -3.29 -1.06
N GLY A 322 14.47 -1.97 -1.16
CA GLY A 322 15.01 -1.10 -0.13
C GLY A 322 16.53 -1.15 0.03
N THR A 323 17.25 -1.93 -0.78
CA THR A 323 18.71 -2.11 -0.67
C THR A 323 19.46 -0.79 -0.73
N LEU A 324 19.02 0.15 -1.58
CA LEU A 324 19.67 1.45 -1.78
C LEU A 324 18.89 2.63 -1.18
N ALA A 325 17.89 2.36 -0.34
CA ALA A 325 17.06 3.40 0.28
C ALA A 325 17.89 4.39 1.14
N SER A 326 18.93 3.91 1.84
CA SER A 326 19.81 4.77 2.63
C SER A 326 20.65 5.74 1.78
N GLU A 327 20.86 5.43 0.49
CA GLU A 327 21.54 6.27 -0.50
C GLU A 327 20.52 7.17 -1.23
N GLY A 328 19.24 7.02 -0.91
CA GLY A 328 18.15 7.79 -1.48
C GLY A 328 17.66 7.29 -2.84
N TYR A 329 17.99 6.07 -3.25
CA TYR A 329 17.49 5.48 -4.50
C TYR A 329 16.38 4.48 -4.24
N ALA A 330 15.47 4.35 -5.23
CA ALA A 330 14.40 3.36 -5.24
C ALA A 330 14.31 2.71 -6.63
N SER A 331 14.25 1.39 -6.67
CA SER A 331 14.12 0.63 -7.91
C SER A 331 12.67 0.67 -8.42
N ASP A 332 12.49 1.07 -9.67
CA ASP A 332 11.19 1.07 -10.36
C ASP A 332 11.26 0.41 -11.75
N THR A 333 12.47 0.07 -12.19
CA THR A 333 12.77 -0.28 -13.58
C THR A 333 13.85 -1.36 -13.62
N PHE A 334 13.78 -2.22 -14.64
CA PHE A 334 14.86 -3.12 -15.04
C PHE A 334 15.24 -2.93 -16.49
N VAL A 335 16.55 -2.92 -16.76
CA VAL A 335 17.11 -2.89 -18.11
C VAL A 335 18.18 -3.97 -18.25
N ALA A 336 18.29 -4.59 -19.43
CA ALA A 336 19.41 -5.48 -19.74
C ALA A 336 20.40 -4.75 -20.64
N LEU A 337 21.62 -4.58 -20.14
CA LEU A 337 22.75 -3.99 -20.86
C LEU A 337 23.62 -5.06 -21.46
N ALA A 338 24.03 -4.88 -22.74
CA ALA A 338 25.10 -5.68 -23.32
C ALA A 338 26.40 -5.50 -22.53
N CYS A 339 27.04 -6.59 -22.16
CA CYS A 339 28.27 -6.58 -21.40
C CYS A 339 29.27 -7.66 -21.84
N THR A 340 30.51 -7.48 -21.38
CA THR A 340 31.55 -8.51 -21.50
C THR A 340 31.22 -9.69 -20.59
N ALA A 341 31.89 -10.82 -20.75
CA ALA A 341 31.75 -11.98 -19.86
C ALA A 341 32.11 -11.67 -18.38
N LYS A 342 32.74 -10.55 -18.10
CA LYS A 342 33.03 -10.05 -16.73
C LYS A 342 31.99 -9.05 -16.22
N GLY A 343 30.96 -8.76 -16.98
CA GLY A 343 29.91 -7.81 -16.61
C GLY A 343 30.26 -6.34 -16.87
N GLU A 344 31.32 -6.04 -17.63
CA GLU A 344 31.62 -4.67 -18.00
C GLU A 344 30.71 -4.21 -19.14
N PRO A 345 29.97 -3.08 -19.01
CA PRO A 345 29.05 -2.61 -20.04
C PRO A 345 29.74 -2.30 -21.37
N ILE A 346 29.16 -2.78 -22.47
CA ILE A 346 29.61 -2.51 -23.83
C ILE A 346 28.96 -1.22 -24.32
N LYS A 347 29.74 -0.40 -25.03
CA LYS A 347 29.28 0.83 -25.69
C LYS A 347 29.45 0.70 -27.21
N GLU A 348 28.42 1.03 -27.96
CA GLU A 348 28.45 1.25 -29.41
C GLU A 348 28.26 2.76 -29.64
N ASN A 349 29.09 3.37 -30.45
CA ASN A 349 29.07 4.84 -30.68
C ASN A 349 29.05 5.69 -29.39
N ASN A 350 29.78 5.26 -28.36
CA ASN A 350 29.86 5.88 -27.05
C ASN A 350 28.55 5.86 -26.23
N GLN A 351 27.56 5.05 -26.62
CA GLN A 351 26.29 4.85 -25.91
C GLN A 351 26.18 3.42 -25.40
N TYR A 352 25.56 3.22 -24.23
CA TYR A 352 25.24 1.89 -23.73
C TYR A 352 24.25 1.20 -24.66
N VAL A 353 24.39 -0.10 -24.81
CA VAL A 353 23.49 -0.93 -25.62
C VAL A 353 22.47 -1.61 -24.72
N PHE A 354 21.21 -1.15 -24.78
CA PHE A 354 20.09 -1.76 -24.09
C PHE A 354 19.48 -2.84 -24.99
N VAL A 355 19.25 -4.02 -24.42
CA VAL A 355 18.66 -5.16 -25.11
C VAL A 355 17.24 -5.43 -24.61
N ILE A 356 16.99 -5.21 -23.32
CA ILE A 356 15.67 -5.31 -22.67
C ILE A 356 15.47 -4.04 -21.88
N GLU A 357 14.24 -3.51 -21.89
CA GLU A 357 13.85 -2.33 -21.16
C GLU A 357 12.46 -2.56 -20.57
N TRP A 358 12.39 -2.68 -19.24
CA TRP A 358 11.15 -2.79 -18.46
C TRP A 358 11.04 -1.57 -17.54
N TYR A 359 10.50 -0.48 -18.07
CA TYR A 359 10.32 0.77 -17.31
C TYR A 359 9.07 0.70 -16.46
N TYR A 360 9.18 1.11 -15.21
CA TYR A 360 8.09 1.11 -14.25
C TYR A 360 7.36 -0.24 -14.22
N LEU A 361 8.06 -1.25 -13.76
CA LEU A 361 7.47 -2.58 -13.52
C LEU A 361 6.30 -2.45 -12.56
N SER A 362 5.14 -2.99 -12.91
CA SER A 362 3.93 -2.89 -12.11
C SER A 362 3.58 -4.20 -11.43
N ASN A 363 3.26 -5.24 -12.17
CA ASN A 363 2.78 -6.47 -11.58
C ASN A 363 3.13 -7.74 -12.37
N LEU A 364 2.97 -8.87 -11.68
CA LEU A 364 2.90 -10.23 -12.22
C LEU A 364 1.47 -10.73 -12.01
N THR A 365 0.74 -11.00 -13.09
CA THR A 365 -0.60 -11.59 -13.05
C THR A 365 -0.58 -13.02 -13.58
N PRO A 366 -1.27 -13.98 -12.92
CA PRO A 366 -1.29 -15.35 -13.40
C PRO A 366 -2.07 -15.47 -14.73
N ASN A 367 -1.50 -16.17 -15.70
CA ASN A 367 -2.20 -16.50 -16.93
C ASN A 367 -3.24 -17.59 -16.63
N LYS A 368 -4.52 -17.25 -16.78
CA LYS A 368 -5.66 -18.17 -16.54
C LYS A 368 -5.86 -19.14 -17.71
#